data_b686e003f2e2b8b5c6ca32bbdd6b8fdb
#
_entry.id   b686e003f2e2b8b5c6ca32bbdd6b8fdb
#
_cell.length_a   1.000
_cell.length_b   1.000
_cell.length_c   1.000
_cell.angle_alpha   90.00
_cell.angle_beta   90.00
_cell.angle_gamma   90.00
#
_symmetry.space_group_name_H-M   'P 1'
#
loop_
_entity.id
_entity.type
_entity.pdbx_description
1 polymer ?
#
loop_
_entity_poly.entity_id
_entity_poly.type
_entity_poly.pdbx_seq_one_letter_code
_entity_poly.pdbx_strand_id
1 'polypeptide(L)'
;IYTGQLVRDCANLFERKQELLTEWSSVFESGAGIIAISNAIENTSVVDIATTNFEEIINSEKLNGNVGDHFAKPGANDRIWNSLQKHCMKDPQNFIDYYCSEAIALASEAWLGPNYQVTAQVNRVNPGGKAQNAHRDYHLGFMSGERSASWPLHVHAMSPYLTLQGAIAHCDMSIESGPTLLLPYSQLYRRGYIDFSNEKYQKFFDKNAVQIEMTKGDAVFFNPAVMHGAGNNKTKSVKRMAN
;
A
#
# COMPACT_ATOMS: atom_id res chain seq x y z
N ILE A 1 -12.77 -6.94 6.22
CA ILE A 1 -12.52 -7.51 4.88
C ILE A 1 -13.82 -7.40 4.09
N TYR A 2 -13.74 -6.92 2.85
CA TYR A 2 -14.87 -6.71 1.94
C TYR A 2 -14.65 -7.53 0.67
N THR A 3 -15.71 -7.75 -0.11
CA THR A 3 -15.59 -8.37 -1.44
C THR A 3 -15.67 -7.29 -2.51
N GLY A 4 -14.93 -7.45 -3.60
CA GLY A 4 -15.00 -6.55 -4.74
C GLY A 4 -16.42 -6.47 -5.33
N GLN A 5 -17.20 -7.56 -5.28
CA GLN A 5 -18.60 -7.55 -5.70
C GLN A 5 -19.43 -6.56 -4.86
N LEU A 6 -19.31 -6.60 -3.53
CA LEU A 6 -19.99 -5.63 -2.67
C LEU A 6 -19.62 -4.19 -3.02
N VAL A 7 -18.34 -3.93 -3.29
CA VAL A 7 -17.83 -2.59 -3.65
C VAL A 7 -18.47 -2.12 -4.95
N ARG A 8 -18.50 -2.97 -5.99
CA ARG A 8 -19.13 -2.67 -7.28
C ARG A 8 -20.64 -2.46 -7.15
N ASP A 9 -21.30 -3.27 -6.34
CA ASP A 9 -22.75 -3.12 -6.08
C ASP A 9 -23.06 -1.78 -5.39
N CYS A 10 -22.21 -1.39 -4.43
CA CYS A 10 -22.37 -0.12 -3.73
C CYS A 10 -22.05 1.09 -4.63
N ALA A 11 -21.07 0.99 -5.53
CA ALA A 11 -20.64 2.09 -6.39
C ALA A 11 -21.79 2.70 -7.22
N ASN A 12 -22.74 1.89 -7.61
CA ASN A 12 -23.86 2.29 -8.48
C ASN A 12 -25.14 2.72 -7.74
N LEU A 13 -25.17 2.63 -6.40
CA LEU A 13 -26.31 2.94 -5.56
C LEU A 13 -25.96 4.03 -4.56
N PHE A 14 -26.48 5.24 -4.76
CA PHE A 14 -26.07 6.42 -3.97
C PHE A 14 -26.10 6.19 -2.46
N GLU A 15 -27.20 5.70 -1.91
CA GLU A 15 -27.34 5.48 -0.46
C GLU A 15 -26.31 4.45 0.05
N ARG A 16 -26.18 3.31 -0.61
CA ARG A 16 -25.20 2.29 -0.24
C ARG A 16 -23.76 2.76 -0.39
N LYS A 17 -23.50 3.56 -1.42
CA LYS A 17 -22.18 4.21 -1.57
C LYS A 17 -21.87 5.08 -0.36
N GLN A 18 -22.82 5.92 0.06
CA GLN A 18 -22.61 6.80 1.21
C GLN A 18 -22.43 6.03 2.53
N GLU A 19 -23.17 4.95 2.73
CA GLU A 19 -23.00 4.06 3.88
C GLU A 19 -21.59 3.45 3.90
N LEU A 20 -21.13 2.91 2.76
CA LEU A 20 -19.81 2.31 2.64
C LEU A 20 -18.67 3.32 2.85
N LEU A 21 -18.77 4.52 2.26
CA LEU A 21 -17.79 5.60 2.46
C LEU A 21 -17.72 6.02 3.93
N THR A 22 -18.87 6.12 4.61
CA THR A 22 -18.93 6.47 6.03
C THR A 22 -18.29 5.38 6.90
N GLU A 23 -18.59 4.12 6.61
CA GLU A 23 -17.98 2.98 7.31
C GLU A 23 -16.47 2.98 7.14
N TRP A 24 -15.97 3.10 5.90
CA TRP A 24 -14.54 3.08 5.61
C TRP A 24 -13.80 4.27 6.22
N SER A 25 -14.40 5.46 6.16
CA SER A 25 -13.85 6.64 6.85
C SER A 25 -13.66 6.36 8.35
N SER A 26 -14.68 5.79 9.00
CA SER A 26 -14.61 5.43 10.42
C SER A 26 -13.56 4.36 10.70
N VAL A 27 -13.42 3.36 9.82
CA VAL A 27 -12.37 2.33 9.94
C VAL A 27 -10.98 2.94 9.83
N PHE A 28 -10.75 3.85 8.88
CA PHE A 28 -9.46 4.51 8.71
C PHE A 28 -9.13 5.46 9.87
N GLU A 29 -10.11 6.19 10.38
CA GLU A 29 -9.91 7.18 11.42
C GLU A 29 -9.68 6.54 12.79
N SER A 30 -10.65 5.76 13.27
CA SER A 30 -10.73 5.28 14.65
C SER A 30 -10.83 3.76 14.79
N GLY A 31 -11.03 3.04 13.70
CA GLY A 31 -11.04 1.59 13.65
C GLY A 31 -9.65 0.99 13.52
N ALA A 32 -9.56 -0.16 12.87
CA ALA A 32 -8.29 -0.85 12.62
C ALA A 32 -7.29 -0.04 11.78
N GLY A 33 -7.77 0.97 11.06
CA GLY A 33 -6.99 1.79 10.13
C GLY A 33 -6.73 1.10 8.79
N ILE A 34 -7.31 -0.07 8.54
CA ILE A 34 -6.99 -0.95 7.43
C ILE A 34 -8.29 -1.53 6.86
N ILE A 35 -8.44 -1.54 5.55
CA ILE A 35 -9.44 -2.33 4.84
C ILE A 35 -8.76 -3.25 3.83
N ALA A 36 -9.29 -4.45 3.66
CA ALA A 36 -8.87 -5.38 2.62
C ALA A 36 -10.07 -5.74 1.76
N ILE A 37 -9.87 -5.80 0.44
CA ILE A 37 -10.91 -6.06 -0.54
C ILE A 37 -10.46 -7.24 -1.39
N SER A 38 -11.14 -8.37 -1.23
CA SER A 38 -10.89 -9.53 -2.09
C SER A 38 -11.51 -9.29 -3.47
N ASN A 39 -10.80 -9.72 -4.52
CA ASN A 39 -11.26 -9.53 -5.90
C ASN A 39 -11.60 -8.05 -6.22
N ALA A 40 -10.75 -7.14 -5.77
CA ALA A 40 -10.88 -5.70 -6.00
C ALA A 40 -10.83 -5.37 -7.50
N ILE A 41 -9.97 -6.05 -8.25
CA ILE A 41 -9.95 -6.07 -9.72
C ILE A 41 -10.47 -7.44 -10.18
N GLU A 42 -11.71 -7.47 -10.66
CA GLU A 42 -12.40 -8.71 -11.04
C GLU A 42 -11.73 -9.41 -12.23
N ASN A 43 -11.43 -8.63 -13.25
CA ASN A 43 -10.72 -9.15 -14.42
C ASN A 43 -9.20 -9.17 -14.17
N THR A 44 -8.70 -10.28 -13.64
CA THR A 44 -7.29 -10.44 -13.32
C THR A 44 -6.36 -10.37 -14.56
N SER A 45 -6.88 -10.48 -15.79
CA SER A 45 -6.06 -10.27 -16.99
C SER A 45 -5.55 -8.84 -17.09
N VAL A 46 -6.28 -7.87 -16.54
CA VAL A 46 -5.83 -6.47 -16.42
C VAL A 46 -4.57 -6.38 -15.56
N VAL A 47 -4.54 -7.12 -14.45
CA VAL A 47 -3.39 -7.20 -13.55
C VAL A 47 -2.21 -7.93 -14.20
N ASP A 48 -2.48 -8.99 -14.98
CA ASP A 48 -1.42 -9.73 -15.70
C ASP A 48 -0.73 -8.86 -16.75
N ILE A 49 -1.51 -8.09 -17.51
CA ILE A 49 -0.95 -7.14 -18.49
C ILE A 49 -0.13 -6.05 -17.78
N ALA A 50 -0.67 -5.48 -16.68
CA ALA A 50 0.06 -4.49 -15.89
C ALA A 50 1.36 -5.08 -15.31
N THR A 51 1.33 -6.33 -14.82
CA THR A 51 2.53 -7.04 -14.34
C THR A 51 3.58 -7.16 -15.42
N THR A 52 3.19 -7.56 -16.63
CA THR A 52 4.09 -7.66 -17.77
C THR A 52 4.70 -6.29 -18.10
N ASN A 53 3.89 -5.25 -18.18
CA ASN A 53 4.34 -3.88 -18.41
C ASN A 53 5.36 -3.43 -17.35
N PHE A 54 5.11 -3.72 -16.08
CA PHE A 54 6.03 -3.37 -14.99
C PHE A 54 7.32 -4.18 -15.03
N GLU A 55 7.27 -5.46 -15.36
CA GLU A 55 8.49 -6.27 -15.52
C GLU A 55 9.37 -5.76 -16.66
N GLU A 56 8.79 -5.35 -17.78
CA GLU A 56 9.52 -4.76 -18.89
C GLU A 56 10.14 -3.40 -18.50
N ILE A 57 9.43 -2.57 -17.75
CA ILE A 57 9.96 -1.30 -17.23
C ILE A 57 11.14 -1.57 -16.30
N ILE A 58 11.02 -2.51 -15.34
CA ILE A 58 12.11 -2.89 -14.44
C ILE A 58 13.34 -3.35 -15.23
N ASN A 59 13.14 -4.20 -16.24
CA ASN A 59 14.24 -4.71 -17.05
C ASN A 59 14.93 -3.60 -17.85
N SER A 60 14.15 -2.69 -18.44
CA SER A 60 14.69 -1.52 -19.15
C SER A 60 15.48 -0.59 -18.24
N GLU A 61 14.96 -0.30 -17.03
CA GLU A 61 15.64 0.55 -16.06
C GLU A 61 16.95 -0.06 -15.56
N LYS A 62 16.99 -1.37 -15.35
CA LYS A 62 18.23 -2.09 -15.02
C LYS A 62 19.29 -2.00 -16.10
N LEU A 63 18.91 -2.14 -17.36
CA LEU A 63 19.83 -2.00 -18.50
C LEU A 63 20.41 -0.59 -18.60
N ASN A 64 19.65 0.41 -18.18
CA ASN A 64 20.06 1.82 -18.15
C ASN A 64 20.80 2.24 -16.87
N GLY A 65 21.17 1.28 -16.00
CA GLY A 65 21.95 1.51 -14.79
C GLY A 65 21.15 2.05 -13.60
N ASN A 66 19.82 2.13 -13.70
CA ASN A 66 18.97 2.48 -12.57
C ASN A 66 18.87 1.28 -11.62
N VAL A 67 19.44 1.40 -10.44
CA VAL A 67 19.43 0.34 -9.42
C VAL A 67 18.25 0.57 -8.50
N GLY A 68 17.25 -0.20 -8.70
CA GLY A 68 15.99 -0.50 -8.07
C GLY A 68 15.59 0.19 -6.77
N ASP A 69 15.96 -0.34 -5.64
CA ASP A 69 15.42 0.10 -4.33
C ASP A 69 16.54 0.64 -3.43
N HIS A 70 16.40 1.91 -3.02
CA HIS A 70 17.34 2.53 -2.06
C HIS A 70 17.25 1.94 -0.64
N PHE A 71 16.20 1.18 -0.35
CA PHE A 71 15.93 0.61 0.97
C PHE A 71 16.37 -0.85 1.12
N ALA A 72 16.91 -1.47 0.05
CA ALA A 72 17.29 -2.87 0.03
C ALA A 72 18.66 -3.09 -0.61
N LYS A 73 19.28 -4.24 -0.29
CA LYS A 73 20.50 -4.65 -0.98
C LYS A 73 20.24 -4.85 -2.47
N PRO A 74 21.20 -4.53 -3.36
CA PRO A 74 21.05 -4.77 -4.80
C PRO A 74 20.54 -6.18 -5.10
N GLY A 75 19.48 -6.29 -5.90
CA GLY A 75 18.86 -7.55 -6.29
C GLY A 75 17.82 -8.14 -5.31
N ALA A 76 17.70 -7.63 -4.09
CA ALA A 76 16.70 -8.10 -3.14
C ALA A 76 15.29 -7.57 -3.49
N ASN A 77 15.20 -6.31 -3.91
CA ASN A 77 13.97 -5.67 -4.31
C ASN A 77 14.15 -4.91 -5.61
N ASP A 78 13.07 -4.79 -6.36
CA ASP A 78 12.97 -3.90 -7.50
C ASP A 78 11.85 -2.90 -7.25
N ARG A 79 12.06 -1.65 -7.61
CA ARG A 79 11.08 -0.58 -7.44
C ARG A 79 10.96 0.25 -8.70
N ILE A 80 9.73 0.55 -9.11
CA ILE A 80 9.46 1.52 -10.15
C ILE A 80 8.95 2.79 -9.47
N TRP A 81 9.75 3.84 -9.50
CA TRP A 81 9.32 5.17 -9.09
C TRP A 81 8.47 5.81 -10.19
N ASN A 82 7.43 6.56 -9.82
CA ASN A 82 6.47 7.15 -10.75
C ASN A 82 5.87 6.11 -11.72
N SER A 83 5.48 4.95 -11.19
CA SER A 83 4.91 3.87 -11.98
C SER A 83 3.64 4.30 -12.72
N LEU A 84 2.85 5.22 -12.14
CA LEU A 84 1.65 5.77 -12.75
C LEU A 84 1.94 6.34 -14.15
N GLN A 85 2.90 7.27 -14.25
CA GLN A 85 3.27 7.90 -15.51
C GLN A 85 3.88 6.89 -16.50
N LYS A 86 4.77 6.03 -16.01
CA LYS A 86 5.46 5.04 -16.84
C LYS A 86 4.48 4.02 -17.42
N HIS A 87 3.50 3.59 -16.62
CA HIS A 87 2.44 2.68 -17.06
C HIS A 87 1.56 3.35 -18.13
N CYS A 88 1.09 4.57 -17.85
CA CYS A 88 0.28 5.33 -18.80
C CYS A 88 0.97 5.52 -20.16
N MET A 89 2.26 5.85 -20.14
CA MET A 89 3.02 6.05 -21.38
C MET A 89 3.31 4.74 -22.12
N LYS A 90 3.41 3.62 -21.42
CA LYS A 90 3.70 2.33 -21.99
C LYS A 90 2.47 1.66 -22.60
N ASP A 91 1.37 1.67 -21.87
CA ASP A 91 0.10 1.04 -22.25
C ASP A 91 -1.07 1.87 -21.69
N PRO A 92 -1.52 2.89 -22.43
CA PRO A 92 -2.59 3.77 -21.98
C PRO A 92 -3.92 3.05 -21.71
N GLN A 93 -4.23 1.99 -22.49
CA GLN A 93 -5.49 1.27 -22.30
C GLN A 93 -5.46 0.44 -21.02
N ASN A 94 -4.41 -0.33 -20.82
CA ASN A 94 -4.27 -1.11 -19.58
C ASN A 94 -4.16 -0.20 -18.35
N PHE A 95 -3.53 0.98 -18.48
CA PHE A 95 -3.50 1.99 -17.43
C PHE A 95 -4.92 2.41 -17.02
N ILE A 96 -5.80 2.70 -17.98
CA ILE A 96 -7.21 3.06 -17.71
C ILE A 96 -7.91 1.89 -17.03
N ASP A 97 -7.83 0.70 -17.60
CA ASP A 97 -8.52 -0.49 -17.09
C ASP A 97 -8.08 -0.84 -15.66
N TYR A 98 -6.82 -0.58 -15.33
CA TYR A 98 -6.25 -0.85 -14.01
C TYR A 98 -6.64 0.19 -12.96
N TYR A 99 -6.50 1.49 -13.26
CA TYR A 99 -6.72 2.56 -12.27
C TYR A 99 -8.17 3.05 -12.18
N CYS A 100 -9.05 2.65 -13.11
CA CYS A 100 -10.50 2.93 -13.02
C CYS A 100 -11.25 1.89 -12.15
N SER A 101 -10.56 1.22 -11.24
CA SER A 101 -11.18 0.29 -10.28
C SER A 101 -12.03 1.04 -9.25
N GLU A 102 -13.28 0.60 -9.06
CA GLU A 102 -14.17 1.13 -8.02
C GLU A 102 -13.57 0.97 -6.61
N ALA A 103 -12.76 -0.07 -6.38
CA ALA A 103 -12.10 -0.27 -5.11
C ALA A 103 -11.10 0.86 -4.79
N ILE A 104 -10.29 1.27 -5.78
CA ILE A 104 -9.37 2.40 -5.65
C ILE A 104 -10.17 3.69 -5.47
N ALA A 105 -11.19 3.89 -6.29
CA ALA A 105 -12.00 5.10 -6.28
C ALA A 105 -12.72 5.31 -4.94
N LEU A 106 -13.46 4.30 -4.47
CA LEU A 106 -14.25 4.43 -3.24
C LEU A 106 -13.37 4.49 -1.99
N ALA A 107 -12.27 3.72 -1.93
CA ALA A 107 -11.34 3.82 -0.80
C ALA A 107 -10.72 5.23 -0.70
N SER A 108 -10.32 5.78 -1.84
CA SER A 108 -9.76 7.14 -1.90
C SER A 108 -10.81 8.20 -1.56
N GLU A 109 -12.02 8.09 -2.11
CA GLU A 109 -13.12 9.04 -1.82
C GLU A 109 -13.52 8.99 -0.33
N ALA A 110 -13.53 7.80 0.30
CA ALA A 110 -13.87 7.64 1.70
C ALA A 110 -12.92 8.39 2.64
N TRP A 111 -11.66 8.54 2.28
CA TRP A 111 -10.65 9.18 3.13
C TRP A 111 -10.28 10.59 2.68
N LEU A 112 -10.13 10.81 1.39
CA LEU A 112 -9.63 12.07 0.83
C LEU A 112 -10.76 12.96 0.26
N GLY A 113 -11.96 12.42 0.11
CA GLY A 113 -13.04 13.09 -0.59
C GLY A 113 -12.86 13.02 -2.11
N PRO A 114 -13.72 13.72 -2.87
CA PRO A 114 -13.62 13.77 -4.33
C PRO A 114 -12.37 14.56 -4.78
N ASN A 115 -11.94 14.31 -6.01
CA ASN A 115 -10.83 15.04 -6.66
C ASN A 115 -9.44 14.81 -6.01
N TYR A 116 -9.21 13.62 -5.47
CA TYR A 116 -7.90 13.20 -4.99
C TYR A 116 -6.90 13.02 -6.13
N GLN A 117 -5.61 13.15 -5.81
CA GLN A 117 -4.53 12.86 -6.74
C GLN A 117 -3.95 11.46 -6.45
N VAL A 118 -3.71 10.67 -7.49
CA VAL A 118 -3.06 9.38 -7.37
C VAL A 118 -1.56 9.51 -7.68
N THR A 119 -0.75 8.87 -6.86
CA THR A 119 0.66 8.57 -7.14
C THR A 119 0.86 7.07 -6.98
N ALA A 120 1.75 6.47 -7.73
CA ALA A 120 1.99 5.04 -7.64
C ALA A 120 3.47 4.67 -7.74
N GLN A 121 3.81 3.57 -7.07
CA GLN A 121 5.13 2.97 -7.06
C GLN A 121 4.98 1.46 -7.05
N VAL A 122 5.59 0.76 -8.01
CA VAL A 122 5.65 -0.70 -7.93
C VAL A 122 6.75 -1.12 -6.97
N ASN A 123 6.44 -2.04 -6.09
CA ASN A 123 7.41 -2.71 -5.23
C ASN A 123 7.40 -4.21 -5.51
N ARG A 124 8.54 -4.74 -5.97
CA ARG A 124 8.74 -6.17 -6.20
C ARG A 124 9.80 -6.72 -5.26
N VAL A 125 9.40 -7.56 -4.33
CA VAL A 125 10.31 -8.25 -3.40
C VAL A 125 10.66 -9.61 -3.98
N ASN A 126 11.93 -9.79 -4.30
CA ASN A 126 12.45 -11.04 -4.88
C ASN A 126 12.57 -12.13 -3.80
N PRO A 127 12.67 -13.42 -4.18
CA PRO A 127 12.95 -14.51 -3.25
C PRO A 127 14.15 -14.20 -2.35
N GLY A 128 13.99 -14.38 -1.03
CA GLY A 128 15.01 -14.06 -0.04
C GLY A 128 15.08 -12.57 0.34
N GLY A 129 14.23 -11.71 -0.21
CA GLY A 129 14.12 -10.31 0.19
C GLY A 129 13.76 -10.16 1.66
N LYS A 130 14.44 -9.25 2.35
CA LYS A 130 14.27 -9.06 3.79
C LYS A 130 13.13 -8.09 4.11
N ALA A 131 12.54 -8.27 5.30
CA ALA A 131 11.57 -7.34 5.85
C ALA A 131 12.16 -5.92 5.97
N GLN A 132 11.27 -4.95 5.86
CA GLN A 132 11.56 -3.58 6.24
C GLN A 132 11.36 -3.40 7.76
N ASN A 133 12.11 -2.48 8.34
CA ASN A 133 11.78 -1.98 9.67
C ASN A 133 10.41 -1.32 9.63
N ALA A 134 9.65 -1.48 10.72
CA ALA A 134 8.37 -0.84 10.85
C ALA A 134 8.51 0.69 10.79
N HIS A 135 7.65 1.33 10.02
CA HIS A 135 7.67 2.77 9.80
C HIS A 135 6.25 3.30 9.59
N ARG A 136 6.13 4.60 9.54
CA ARG A 136 4.98 5.33 9.01
C ARG A 136 5.44 6.10 7.79
N ASP A 137 4.63 6.13 6.77
CA ASP A 137 4.93 6.92 5.58
C ASP A 137 4.30 8.31 5.63
N TYR A 138 4.57 9.07 4.58
CA TYR A 138 4.06 10.37 4.29
C TYR A 138 4.47 11.46 5.31
N HIS A 139 4.73 12.65 4.79
CA HIS A 139 5.06 13.86 5.53
C HIS A 139 6.09 13.63 6.65
N LEU A 140 5.65 13.48 7.91
CA LEU A 140 6.54 13.30 9.06
C LEU A 140 7.24 11.93 9.09
N GLY A 141 6.73 10.93 8.41
CA GLY A 141 7.31 9.59 8.35
C GLY A 141 8.66 9.51 7.62
N PHE A 142 8.97 10.52 6.81
CA PHE A 142 10.27 10.63 6.12
C PHE A 142 11.34 11.38 6.94
N MET A 143 11.06 11.70 8.18
CA MET A 143 11.94 12.41 9.08
C MET A 143 12.46 11.48 10.18
N SER A 144 13.61 11.82 10.79
CA SER A 144 14.02 11.19 12.05
C SER A 144 13.02 11.53 13.17
N GLY A 145 12.90 10.65 14.17
CA GLY A 145 12.04 10.92 15.33
C GLY A 145 12.40 12.21 16.04
N GLU A 146 13.69 12.55 16.15
CA GLU A 146 14.18 13.81 16.71
C GLU A 146 13.65 15.02 15.93
N ARG A 147 13.75 14.98 14.58
CA ARG A 147 13.24 16.06 13.74
C ARG A 147 11.70 16.14 13.80
N SER A 148 11.03 15.01 13.81
CA SER A 148 9.56 14.97 13.96
C SER A 148 9.11 15.56 15.29
N ALA A 149 9.89 15.41 16.37
CA ALA A 149 9.58 15.96 17.70
C ALA A 149 9.58 17.50 17.72
N SER A 150 10.20 18.18 16.77
CA SER A 150 10.15 19.64 16.64
C SER A 150 8.83 20.19 16.10
N TRP A 151 7.99 19.32 15.55
CA TRP A 151 6.68 19.71 15.01
C TRP A 151 5.58 19.66 16.07
N PRO A 152 4.64 20.60 16.06
CA PRO A 152 3.54 20.60 17.01
C PRO A 152 2.64 19.35 16.88
N LEU A 153 2.06 18.89 17.98
CA LEU A 153 1.24 17.66 17.98
C LEU A 153 0.03 17.70 17.03
N HIS A 154 -0.53 18.87 16.73
CA HIS A 154 -1.61 18.96 15.76
C HIS A 154 -1.13 18.64 14.33
N VAL A 155 0.11 18.94 13.99
CA VAL A 155 0.70 18.55 12.69
C VAL A 155 0.86 17.04 12.62
N HIS A 156 1.27 16.39 13.72
CA HIS A 156 1.31 14.92 13.80
C HIS A 156 -0.08 14.30 13.59
N ALA A 157 -1.11 14.92 14.17
CA ALA A 157 -2.48 14.45 14.00
C ALA A 157 -3.01 14.67 12.58
N MET A 158 -2.67 15.80 11.94
CA MET A 158 -3.13 16.14 10.59
C MET A 158 -2.42 15.37 9.47
N SER A 159 -1.16 15.00 9.66
CA SER A 159 -0.34 14.35 8.63
C SER A 159 -1.05 13.16 7.96
N PRO A 160 -1.64 12.21 8.70
CA PRO A 160 -2.30 11.06 8.09
C PRO A 160 -3.62 11.35 7.37
N TYR A 161 -4.21 12.53 7.53
CA TYR A 161 -5.44 12.89 6.82
C TYR A 161 -5.20 13.38 5.39
N LEU A 162 -3.95 13.62 5.01
CA LEU A 162 -3.60 14.22 3.72
C LEU A 162 -3.29 13.19 2.65
N THR A 163 -3.25 11.90 2.98
CA THR A 163 -3.03 10.82 2.02
C THR A 163 -3.68 9.53 2.48
N LEU A 164 -3.86 8.61 1.55
CA LEU A 164 -4.23 7.22 1.79
C LEU A 164 -3.17 6.33 1.15
N GLN A 165 -2.79 5.25 1.82
CA GLN A 165 -1.92 4.24 1.23
C GLN A 165 -2.73 3.01 0.84
N GLY A 166 -2.28 2.33 -0.21
CA GLY A 166 -2.88 1.09 -0.63
C GLY A 166 -1.95 0.28 -1.51
N ALA A 167 -2.35 -0.94 -1.79
CA ALA A 167 -1.66 -1.80 -2.73
C ALA A 167 -2.61 -2.79 -3.38
N ILE A 168 -2.41 -3.02 -4.68
CA ILE A 168 -3.04 -4.09 -5.45
C ILE A 168 -2.04 -5.25 -5.53
N ALA A 169 -2.50 -6.48 -5.25
CA ALA A 169 -1.69 -7.68 -5.36
C ALA A 169 -1.55 -8.11 -6.81
N HIS A 170 -0.32 -8.21 -7.31
CA HIS A 170 -0.01 -8.68 -8.66
C HIS A 170 0.29 -10.20 -8.74
N CYS A 171 0.31 -10.85 -7.61
CA CYS A 171 0.48 -12.30 -7.48
C CYS A 171 -0.20 -12.78 -6.21
N ASP A 172 -0.35 -14.08 -6.09
CA ASP A 172 -0.78 -14.67 -4.82
C ASP A 172 0.30 -14.44 -3.76
N MET A 173 -0.12 -13.96 -2.60
CA MET A 173 0.73 -13.54 -1.50
C MET A 173 0.39 -14.38 -0.25
N SER A 174 1.01 -15.54 -0.13
CA SER A 174 1.01 -16.30 1.13
C SER A 174 1.84 -15.59 2.20
N ILE A 175 1.65 -15.92 3.46
CA ILE A 175 2.46 -15.38 4.57
C ILE A 175 3.96 -15.57 4.33
N GLU A 176 4.37 -16.68 3.71
CA GLU A 176 5.77 -16.96 3.39
C GLU A 176 6.36 -16.01 2.33
N SER A 177 5.52 -15.47 1.43
CA SER A 177 5.96 -14.47 0.45
C SER A 177 6.18 -13.07 1.07
N GLY A 178 5.79 -12.91 2.33
CA GLY A 178 6.00 -11.70 3.12
C GLY A 178 5.11 -10.53 2.73
N PRO A 179 3.77 -10.68 2.71
CA PRO A 179 2.87 -9.53 2.55
C PRO A 179 3.19 -8.44 3.56
N THR A 180 2.69 -7.24 3.31
CA THR A 180 2.89 -6.11 4.22
C THR A 180 2.45 -6.46 5.64
N LEU A 181 3.36 -6.26 6.58
CA LEU A 181 3.09 -6.28 8.01
C LEU A 181 2.37 -4.99 8.37
N LEU A 182 1.25 -5.10 9.05
CA LEU A 182 0.40 -3.99 9.45
C LEU A 182 0.10 -4.11 10.95
N LEU A 183 0.20 -3.03 11.70
CA LEU A 183 -0.17 -3.00 13.11
C LEU A 183 -1.52 -2.28 13.27
N PRO A 184 -2.65 -3.01 13.39
CA PRO A 184 -3.97 -2.41 13.52
C PRO A 184 -4.04 -1.44 14.71
N TYR A 185 -4.84 -0.38 14.58
CA TYR A 185 -5.05 0.68 15.57
C TYR A 185 -3.81 1.53 15.89
N SER A 186 -2.66 1.29 15.25
CA SER A 186 -1.43 2.02 15.55
C SER A 186 -1.47 3.47 15.06
N GLN A 187 -2.36 3.82 14.12
CA GLN A 187 -2.59 5.22 13.71
C GLN A 187 -3.07 6.09 14.89
N LEU A 188 -3.72 5.49 15.87
CA LEU A 188 -4.22 6.20 17.05
C LEU A 188 -3.10 6.59 18.03
N TYR A 189 -1.90 6.03 17.89
CA TYR A 189 -0.77 6.37 18.75
C TYR A 189 -0.16 7.70 18.34
N ARG A 190 -0.47 8.77 19.07
CA ARG A 190 -0.11 10.16 18.74
C ARG A 190 1.38 10.39 18.55
N ARG A 191 2.23 9.69 19.30
CA ARG A 191 3.70 9.82 19.21
C ARG A 191 4.33 8.90 18.16
N GLY A 192 3.54 8.22 17.34
CA GLY A 192 4.03 7.21 16.41
C GLY A 192 5.09 7.71 15.43
N TYR A 193 5.03 8.98 14.99
CA TYR A 193 6.06 9.58 14.14
C TYR A 193 7.36 9.94 14.88
N ILE A 194 7.35 9.93 16.21
CA ILE A 194 8.55 10.16 17.02
C ILE A 194 9.15 8.84 17.45
N ASP A 195 8.32 7.92 17.90
CA ASP A 195 8.75 6.71 18.59
C ASP A 195 8.92 5.49 17.67
N PHE A 196 8.61 5.61 16.36
CA PHE A 196 8.64 4.45 15.45
C PHE A 196 10.03 3.79 15.35
N SER A 197 11.12 4.56 15.49
CA SER A 197 12.49 4.05 15.49
C SER A 197 12.94 3.48 16.85
N ASN A 198 12.12 3.60 17.90
CA ASN A 198 12.44 3.11 19.22
C ASN A 198 12.42 1.57 19.24
N GLU A 199 13.47 0.95 19.78
CA GLU A 199 13.60 -0.51 19.84
C GLU A 199 12.42 -1.21 20.53
N LYS A 200 11.88 -0.62 21.60
CA LYS A 200 10.71 -1.17 22.30
C LYS A 200 9.46 -1.17 21.40
N TYR A 201 9.32 -0.12 20.59
CA TYR A 201 8.20 -0.01 19.66
C TYR A 201 8.35 -0.99 18.50
N GLN A 202 9.57 -1.16 17.97
CA GLN A 202 9.86 -2.18 16.95
C GLN A 202 9.58 -3.59 17.46
N LYS A 203 10.01 -3.93 18.69
CA LYS A 203 9.70 -5.24 19.32
C LYS A 203 8.19 -5.44 19.53
N PHE A 204 7.46 -4.38 19.87
CA PHE A 204 6.00 -4.45 19.98
C PHE A 204 5.36 -4.70 18.62
N PHE A 205 5.81 -4.02 17.58
CA PHE A 205 5.38 -4.24 16.21
C PHE A 205 5.62 -5.69 15.77
N ASP A 206 6.84 -6.18 15.92
CA ASP A 206 7.21 -7.55 15.52
C ASP A 206 6.34 -8.63 16.16
N LYS A 207 5.87 -8.37 17.39
CA LYS A 207 5.00 -9.30 18.13
C LYS A 207 3.54 -9.22 17.74
N ASN A 208 3.03 -8.05 17.35
CA ASN A 208 1.60 -7.77 17.25
C ASN A 208 1.14 -7.41 15.83
N ALA A 209 2.05 -7.17 14.90
CA ALA A 209 1.69 -6.90 13.51
C ALA A 209 1.08 -8.14 12.86
N VAL A 210 0.13 -7.90 11.97
CA VAL A 210 -0.55 -8.94 11.21
C VAL A 210 -0.17 -8.83 9.73
N GLN A 211 -0.27 -9.94 9.02
CA GLN A 211 -0.16 -10.01 7.57
C GLN A 211 -1.48 -10.50 7.00
N ILE A 212 -1.89 -9.96 5.87
CA ILE A 212 -3.09 -10.37 5.16
C ILE A 212 -2.63 -11.16 3.93
N GLU A 213 -3.03 -12.42 3.86
CA GLU A 213 -2.86 -13.20 2.64
C GLU A 213 -3.76 -12.62 1.56
N MET A 214 -3.22 -12.47 0.37
CA MET A 214 -3.95 -11.91 -0.77
C MET A 214 -3.78 -12.81 -1.98
N THR A 215 -4.78 -12.83 -2.82
CA THR A 215 -4.70 -13.38 -4.17
C THR A 215 -4.51 -12.26 -5.19
N LYS A 216 -4.06 -12.61 -6.38
CA LYS A 216 -3.91 -11.64 -7.46
C LYS A 216 -5.22 -10.91 -7.73
N GLY A 217 -5.19 -9.58 -7.75
CA GLY A 217 -6.37 -8.73 -7.92
C GLY A 217 -7.01 -8.26 -6.61
N ASP A 218 -6.57 -8.78 -5.46
CA ASP A 218 -6.98 -8.24 -4.15
C ASP A 218 -6.32 -6.89 -3.89
N ALA A 219 -6.93 -6.10 -3.02
CA ALA A 219 -6.41 -4.82 -2.58
C ALA A 219 -6.40 -4.68 -1.06
N VAL A 220 -5.44 -3.92 -0.56
CA VAL A 220 -5.42 -3.43 0.82
C VAL A 220 -5.24 -1.92 0.81
N PHE A 221 -6.01 -1.20 1.62
CA PHE A 221 -5.86 0.23 1.85
C PHE A 221 -5.73 0.50 3.33
N PHE A 222 -4.92 1.48 3.70
CA PHE A 222 -4.70 1.80 5.12
C PHE A 222 -4.32 3.26 5.32
N ASN A 223 -4.67 3.75 6.49
CA ASN A 223 -4.25 5.07 6.96
C ASN A 223 -2.71 5.12 7.03
N PRO A 224 -2.04 6.14 6.47
CA PRO A 224 -0.57 6.21 6.42
C PRO A 224 0.11 6.25 7.79
N ALA A 225 -0.63 6.56 8.85
CA ALA A 225 -0.14 6.47 10.23
C ALA A 225 -0.22 5.06 10.83
N VAL A 226 -0.81 4.08 10.13
CA VAL A 226 -0.68 2.68 10.52
C VAL A 226 0.79 2.28 10.41
N MET A 227 1.38 1.77 11.49
CA MET A 227 2.74 1.21 11.46
C MET A 227 2.76 -0.01 10.56
N HIS A 228 3.65 0.00 9.59
CA HIS A 228 3.74 -1.06 8.60
C HIS A 228 5.17 -1.28 8.12
N GLY A 229 5.36 -2.34 7.35
CA GLY A 229 6.62 -2.65 6.68
C GLY A 229 6.48 -3.88 5.78
N ALA A 230 7.30 -4.01 4.76
CA ALA A 230 7.34 -5.22 3.95
C ALA A 230 7.79 -6.42 4.80
N GLY A 231 7.10 -7.56 4.65
CA GLY A 231 7.50 -8.81 5.28
C GLY A 231 8.67 -9.49 4.56
N ASN A 232 9.29 -10.48 5.22
CA ASN A 232 10.34 -11.31 4.61
C ASN A 232 9.74 -12.21 3.52
N ASN A 233 10.30 -12.18 2.32
CA ASN A 233 9.99 -13.17 1.30
C ASN A 233 10.87 -14.41 1.51
N LYS A 234 10.31 -15.44 2.14
CA LYS A 234 10.98 -16.71 2.44
C LYS A 234 10.82 -17.73 1.31
N THR A 235 10.05 -17.41 0.27
CA THR A 235 9.83 -18.31 -0.86
C THR A 235 11.08 -18.42 -1.71
N LYS A 236 11.15 -19.48 -2.52
CA LYS A 236 12.27 -19.72 -3.46
C LYS A 236 12.00 -19.16 -4.86
N SER A 237 10.75 -18.85 -5.19
CA SER A 237 10.34 -18.53 -6.56
C SER A 237 9.39 -17.36 -6.70
N VAL A 238 8.63 -17.01 -5.65
CA VAL A 238 7.64 -15.95 -5.75
C VAL A 238 8.30 -14.57 -5.75
N LYS A 239 8.13 -13.83 -6.84
CA LYS A 239 8.46 -12.41 -6.92
C LYS A 239 7.22 -11.62 -6.48
N ARG A 240 7.14 -11.31 -5.20
CA ARG A 240 5.98 -10.61 -4.64
C ARG A 240 5.92 -9.18 -5.17
N MET A 241 4.95 -8.89 -6.01
CA MET A 241 4.76 -7.56 -6.61
C MET A 241 3.45 -6.96 -6.13
N ALA A 242 3.51 -5.69 -5.77
CA ALA A 242 2.37 -4.85 -5.44
C ALA A 242 2.57 -3.43 -5.99
N ASN A 243 1.46 -2.77 -6.36
CA ASN A 243 1.42 -1.41 -6.87
C ASN A 243 0.36 -0.60 -6.16
#